data_4ee810fd526b078b1b65b607cc7abdae
#
_entry.id   4ee810fd526b078b1b65b607cc7abdae
#
_cell.length_a   1.000
_cell.length_b   1.000
_cell.length_c   1.000
_cell.angle_alpha   90.00
_cell.angle_beta   90.00
_cell.angle_gamma   90.00
#
_symmetry.space_group_name_H-M   'P 1'
#
loop_
_entity.id
_entity.type
_entity.pdbx_description
1 polymer ?
#
loop_
_entity_poly.entity_id
_entity_poly.type
_entity_poly.pdbx_seq_one_letter_code
_entity_poly.pdbx_strand_id
1 'polypeptide(L)'
;MSLFNNARWVAISQVVKIFVQLINIVYLARLIPPSEYGIMAMALVIINFGMLIRDLGTAAAIIQRKDIDSKIINSIFWLNLYMGLGIAICIVLFSPLISYFFREPKLIMVLLCISIIFPLSSSSSAHLALLERDSKFKKIASIEITSSVIGVFIALFLAYKSFGVYSLVWQTIIFNALSTIQFWKASKWRPAFNKMFDFSGLKEIFGFSAHLSIFNLINYFSRNADSFIIGRYMASSVLGAYSLAYRIMLFPIASLTFVATRALFPILSKNQDDHDALKKTYLDCVFAILFIVVPLMSGLAFLSKPFVILVFGKEWLLTSSILLWLAPTAIIQSVLSTSGTVFMAKGRTDILMKLGILGMLLYMSAFILGVQYSIITFAKFYFFANIINFFPAMYLLMRIINGNLFELFKKVLPIFCMGLIMIVVMFIVRKPINSLFDEFTFSFLLTMTFIGATTYFILAIVLLKPVRAFILNKVPFIG
;
A
#
# COMPACT_ATOMS: atom_id res chain seq x y z
N MET A 1 -11.22 27.15 -9.70
CA MET A 1 -10.07 26.36 -10.24
C MET A 1 -10.64 25.15 -10.96
N SER A 2 -10.18 24.83 -12.18
CA SER A 2 -10.74 23.71 -12.95
C SER A 2 -10.38 22.37 -12.27
N LEU A 3 -11.28 21.38 -12.35
CA LEU A 3 -11.13 19.99 -11.92
C LEU A 3 -9.77 19.41 -12.38
N PHE A 4 -9.35 19.77 -13.58
CA PHE A 4 -8.08 19.36 -14.18
C PHE A 4 -6.85 19.89 -13.43
N ASN A 5 -6.91 21.10 -12.92
CA ASN A 5 -5.80 21.70 -12.17
C ASN A 5 -5.62 21.05 -10.79
N ASN A 6 -6.73 20.69 -10.14
CA ASN A 6 -6.70 19.95 -8.87
C ASN A 6 -6.14 18.53 -9.06
N ALA A 7 -6.58 17.82 -10.11
CA ALA A 7 -6.07 16.49 -10.45
C ALA A 7 -4.56 16.50 -10.75
N ARG A 8 -4.07 17.53 -11.45
CA ARG A 8 -2.63 17.70 -11.73
C ARG A 8 -1.80 17.84 -10.45
N TRP A 9 -2.24 18.67 -9.50
CA TRP A 9 -1.52 18.85 -8.24
C TRP A 9 -1.52 17.59 -7.38
N VAL A 10 -2.63 16.85 -7.34
CA VAL A 10 -2.70 15.55 -6.66
C VAL A 10 -1.73 14.55 -7.29
N ALA A 11 -1.67 14.48 -8.63
CA ALA A 11 -0.75 13.59 -9.34
C ALA A 11 0.73 13.96 -9.08
N ILE A 12 1.08 15.25 -9.18
CA ILE A 12 2.45 15.72 -8.90
C ILE A 12 2.84 15.39 -7.45
N SER A 13 1.95 15.66 -6.49
CA SER A 13 2.26 15.35 -5.09
C SER A 13 2.46 13.86 -4.87
N GLN A 14 1.70 13.02 -5.54
CA GLN A 14 1.83 11.58 -5.44
C GLN A 14 3.18 11.09 -5.99
N VAL A 15 3.60 11.60 -7.16
CA VAL A 15 4.92 11.26 -7.73
C VAL A 15 6.06 11.70 -6.82
N VAL A 16 6.00 12.92 -6.29
CA VAL A 16 7.03 13.42 -5.35
C VAL A 16 7.06 12.59 -4.06
N LYS A 17 5.90 12.26 -3.49
CA LYS A 17 5.81 11.39 -2.31
C LYS A 17 6.41 10.02 -2.56
N ILE A 18 6.11 9.41 -3.70
CA ILE A 18 6.67 8.12 -4.12
C ILE A 18 8.21 8.21 -4.18
N PHE A 19 8.74 9.25 -4.80
CA PHE A 19 10.18 9.44 -4.92
C PHE A 19 10.86 9.64 -3.57
N VAL A 20 10.30 10.49 -2.71
CA VAL A 20 10.76 10.70 -1.34
C VAL A 20 10.69 9.40 -0.53
N GLN A 21 9.63 8.61 -0.69
CA GLN A 21 9.46 7.33 -0.01
C GLN A 21 10.47 6.28 -0.47
N LEU A 22 10.80 6.23 -1.77
CA LEU A 22 11.84 5.33 -2.30
C LEU A 22 13.21 5.68 -1.73
N ILE A 23 13.59 6.95 -1.75
CA ILE A 23 14.83 7.44 -1.13
C ILE A 23 14.86 7.04 0.35
N ASN A 24 13.78 7.33 1.06
CA ASN A 24 13.66 7.02 2.49
C ASN A 24 13.87 5.52 2.77
N ILE A 25 13.18 4.64 2.04
CA ILE A 25 13.28 3.18 2.23
C ILE A 25 14.72 2.71 1.96
N VAL A 26 15.33 3.14 0.88
CA VAL A 26 16.67 2.68 0.48
C VAL A 26 17.74 3.14 1.49
N TYR A 27 17.77 4.43 1.80
CA TYR A 27 18.82 4.97 2.66
C TYR A 27 18.65 4.56 4.12
N LEU A 28 17.43 4.58 4.64
CA LEU A 28 17.22 4.13 6.03
C LEU A 28 17.47 2.64 6.22
N ALA A 29 17.11 1.80 5.24
CA ALA A 29 17.39 0.37 5.34
C ALA A 29 18.89 0.06 5.33
N ARG A 30 19.75 0.92 4.78
CA ARG A 30 21.21 0.78 4.87
C ARG A 30 21.79 1.20 6.20
N LEU A 31 21.10 2.07 6.93
CA LEU A 31 21.58 2.65 8.19
C LEU A 31 20.96 1.96 9.42
N ILE A 32 19.80 1.35 9.26
CA ILE A 32 19.00 0.77 10.34
C ILE A 32 18.87 -0.73 10.09
N PRO A 33 19.26 -1.59 11.03
CA PRO A 33 19.20 -3.05 10.86
C PRO A 33 17.75 -3.57 10.82
N PRO A 34 17.52 -4.78 10.24
CA PRO A 34 16.20 -5.38 10.15
C PRO A 34 15.45 -5.53 11.49
N SER A 35 16.17 -5.76 12.60
CA SER A 35 15.55 -5.86 13.92
C SER A 35 14.86 -4.59 14.36
N GLU A 36 15.49 -3.44 14.15
CA GLU A 36 14.93 -2.13 14.50
C GLU A 36 13.75 -1.76 13.58
N TYR A 37 13.80 -2.15 12.30
CA TYR A 37 12.65 -2.04 11.40
C TYR A 37 11.48 -2.93 11.84
N GLY A 38 11.77 -4.11 12.37
CA GLY A 38 10.76 -5.01 12.92
C GLY A 38 10.04 -4.43 14.14
N ILE A 39 10.78 -3.78 15.05
CA ILE A 39 10.19 -3.08 16.20
C ILE A 39 9.26 -1.97 15.71
N MET A 40 9.69 -1.18 14.72
CA MET A 40 8.82 -0.17 14.13
C MET A 40 7.59 -0.77 13.44
N ALA A 41 7.73 -1.93 12.78
CA ALA A 41 6.60 -2.64 12.17
C ALA A 41 5.58 -3.10 13.22
N MET A 42 6.03 -3.63 14.38
CA MET A 42 5.15 -3.95 15.52
C MET A 42 4.40 -2.70 16.01
N ALA A 43 5.14 -1.59 16.20
CA ALA A 43 4.53 -0.33 16.62
C ALA A 43 3.49 0.17 15.60
N LEU A 44 3.79 0.11 14.30
CA LEU A 44 2.89 0.56 13.22
C LEU A 44 1.58 -0.23 13.20
N VAL A 45 1.59 -1.52 13.53
CA VAL A 45 0.36 -2.31 13.65
C VAL A 45 -0.56 -1.72 14.73
N ILE A 46 -0.02 -1.36 15.89
CA ILE A 46 -0.80 -0.75 16.98
C ILE A 46 -1.25 0.67 16.62
N ILE A 47 -0.37 1.45 16.01
CA ILE A 47 -0.66 2.83 15.61
C ILE A 47 -1.78 2.88 14.58
N ASN A 48 -1.67 2.09 13.52
CA ASN A 48 -2.67 2.06 12.46
C ASN A 48 -4.04 1.59 12.98
N PHE A 49 -4.04 0.66 13.95
CA PHE A 49 -5.24 0.26 14.66
C PHE A 49 -5.87 1.44 15.44
N GLY A 50 -5.05 2.16 16.21
CA GLY A 50 -5.51 3.35 16.93
C GLY A 50 -6.03 4.45 15.98
N MET A 51 -5.35 4.68 14.85
CA MET A 51 -5.81 5.64 13.84
C MET A 51 -7.18 5.24 13.26
N LEU A 52 -7.41 3.97 13.02
CA LEU A 52 -8.69 3.45 12.52
C LEU A 52 -9.83 3.72 13.52
N ILE A 53 -9.60 3.49 14.82
CA ILE A 53 -10.58 3.78 15.87
C ILE A 53 -10.86 5.27 15.95
N ARG A 54 -9.84 6.12 15.82
CA ARG A 54 -10.00 7.57 15.84
C ARG A 54 -10.87 8.09 14.70
N ASP A 55 -10.69 7.55 13.50
CA ASP A 55 -11.25 8.17 12.28
C ASP A 55 -12.74 7.95 12.07
N LEU A 56 -13.44 7.14 12.83
CA LEU A 56 -14.92 6.89 12.87
C LEU A 56 -15.78 7.54 11.75
N GLY A 57 -15.19 7.90 10.60
CA GLY A 57 -15.88 8.57 9.48
C GLY A 57 -16.19 10.06 9.70
N THR A 58 -15.68 10.67 10.74
CA THR A 58 -15.97 12.08 11.10
C THR A 58 -15.45 13.07 10.05
N ALA A 59 -14.28 12.80 9.44
CA ALA A 59 -13.75 13.61 8.35
C ALA A 59 -14.66 13.55 7.11
N ALA A 60 -15.19 12.38 6.76
CA ALA A 60 -16.13 12.21 5.65
C ALA A 60 -17.43 13.02 5.87
N ALA A 61 -17.90 13.13 7.10
CA ALA A 61 -19.09 13.92 7.44
C ALA A 61 -18.87 15.42 7.17
N ILE A 62 -17.66 15.95 7.42
CA ILE A 62 -17.35 17.35 7.08
C ILE A 62 -17.35 17.60 5.57
N ILE A 63 -16.90 16.63 4.79
CA ILE A 63 -16.76 16.76 3.34
C ILE A 63 -18.11 16.59 2.62
N GLN A 64 -18.92 15.62 3.05
CA GLN A 64 -20.15 15.22 2.33
C GLN A 64 -21.37 16.15 2.56
N ARG A 65 -21.50 16.74 3.75
CA ARG A 65 -22.68 17.59 4.05
C ARG A 65 -22.64 18.87 3.25
N LYS A 66 -23.74 19.20 2.53
CA LYS A 66 -23.87 20.44 1.74
C LYS A 66 -23.77 21.67 2.64
N ASP A 67 -24.53 21.69 3.73
CA ASP A 67 -24.53 22.74 4.74
C ASP A 67 -23.93 22.19 6.03
N ILE A 68 -22.81 22.78 6.45
CA ILE A 68 -22.15 22.40 7.68
C ILE A 68 -22.05 23.62 8.59
N ASP A 69 -22.70 23.55 9.75
CA ASP A 69 -22.60 24.59 10.76
C ASP A 69 -21.21 24.52 11.46
N SER A 70 -20.68 25.68 11.80
CA SER A 70 -19.46 25.80 12.61
C SER A 70 -19.55 25.04 13.93
N LYS A 71 -20.77 24.87 14.48
CA LYS A 71 -21.01 24.04 15.70
C LYS A 71 -20.68 22.58 15.45
N ILE A 72 -21.07 22.01 14.31
CA ILE A 72 -20.80 20.61 13.97
C ILE A 72 -19.30 20.40 13.78
N ILE A 73 -18.60 21.30 13.10
CA ILE A 73 -17.14 21.24 12.92
C ILE A 73 -16.44 21.25 14.29
N ASN A 74 -16.91 22.13 15.20
CA ASN A 74 -16.38 22.25 16.55
C ASN A 74 -16.58 20.96 17.35
N SER A 75 -17.77 20.38 17.31
CA SER A 75 -18.08 19.11 17.98
C SER A 75 -17.23 17.95 17.45
N ILE A 76 -17.03 17.86 16.13
CA ILE A 76 -16.16 16.86 15.48
C ILE A 76 -14.69 17.07 15.90
N PHE A 77 -14.22 18.32 15.94
CA PHE A 77 -12.84 18.62 16.35
C PHE A 77 -12.57 18.14 17.77
N TRP A 78 -13.43 18.51 18.73
CA TRP A 78 -13.25 18.14 20.13
C TRP A 78 -13.41 16.64 20.35
N LEU A 79 -14.39 16.00 19.69
CA LEU A 79 -14.52 14.55 19.72
C LEU A 79 -13.24 13.85 19.24
N ASN A 80 -12.73 14.23 18.08
CA ASN A 80 -11.50 13.63 17.53
C ASN A 80 -10.31 13.87 18.47
N LEU A 81 -10.19 15.06 19.06
CA LEU A 81 -9.10 15.37 19.97
C LEU A 81 -9.19 14.51 21.26
N TYR A 82 -10.39 14.36 21.86
CA TYR A 82 -10.57 13.51 23.03
C TYR A 82 -10.34 12.02 22.70
N MET A 83 -10.80 11.57 21.55
CA MET A 83 -10.48 10.21 21.09
C MET A 83 -8.99 10.02 20.89
N GLY A 84 -8.29 10.97 20.26
CA GLY A 84 -6.85 10.90 20.09
C GLY A 84 -6.08 10.88 21.40
N LEU A 85 -6.48 11.72 22.38
CA LEU A 85 -5.92 11.71 23.72
C LEU A 85 -6.21 10.38 24.44
N GLY A 86 -7.45 9.89 24.38
CA GLY A 86 -7.84 8.61 24.99
C GLY A 86 -7.04 7.44 24.42
N ILE A 87 -6.87 7.39 23.09
CA ILE A 87 -6.06 6.35 22.43
C ILE A 87 -4.58 6.47 22.85
N ALA A 88 -4.02 7.68 22.89
CA ALA A 88 -2.65 7.89 23.35
C ALA A 88 -2.46 7.38 24.79
N ILE A 89 -3.37 7.72 25.71
CA ILE A 89 -3.36 7.25 27.10
C ILE A 89 -3.48 5.72 27.15
N CYS A 90 -4.40 5.13 26.39
CA CYS A 90 -4.54 3.67 26.30
C CYS A 90 -3.24 3.01 25.83
N ILE A 91 -2.59 3.52 24.77
CA ILE A 91 -1.33 2.98 24.26
C ILE A 91 -0.23 3.08 25.32
N VAL A 92 -0.13 4.22 26.03
CA VAL A 92 0.84 4.40 27.11
C VAL A 92 0.60 3.39 28.23
N LEU A 93 -0.63 3.25 28.70
CA LEU A 93 -1.00 2.32 29.80
C LEU A 93 -0.80 0.85 29.40
N PHE A 94 -1.17 0.49 28.18
CA PHE A 94 -1.06 -0.89 27.69
C PHE A 94 0.29 -1.22 27.04
N SER A 95 1.22 -0.26 26.90
CA SER A 95 2.53 -0.49 26.28
C SER A 95 3.33 -1.64 26.94
N PRO A 96 3.31 -1.87 28.28
CA PRO A 96 3.99 -3.03 28.85
C PRO A 96 3.33 -4.35 28.43
N LEU A 97 1.99 -4.40 28.37
CA LEU A 97 1.25 -5.59 27.93
C LEU A 97 1.50 -5.90 26.44
N ILE A 98 1.52 -4.86 25.61
CA ILE A 98 1.82 -4.98 24.17
C ILE A 98 3.26 -5.48 23.98
N SER A 99 4.22 -4.92 24.70
CA SER A 99 5.61 -5.36 24.69
C SER A 99 5.76 -6.81 25.13
N TYR A 100 5.07 -7.20 26.19
CA TYR A 100 5.04 -8.59 26.65
C TYR A 100 4.43 -9.53 25.60
N PHE A 101 3.36 -9.09 24.94
CA PHE A 101 2.75 -9.86 23.84
C PHE A 101 3.73 -10.09 22.69
N PHE A 102 4.45 -9.06 22.24
CA PHE A 102 5.42 -9.16 21.14
C PHE A 102 6.80 -9.66 21.61
N ARG A 103 7.05 -9.85 22.90
CA ARG A 103 8.33 -10.23 23.50
C ARG A 103 9.49 -9.30 23.11
N GLU A 104 9.21 -8.00 22.98
CA GLU A 104 10.17 -6.98 22.55
C GLU A 104 10.17 -5.80 23.54
N PRO A 105 11.10 -5.76 24.52
CA PRO A 105 11.13 -4.72 25.57
C PRO A 105 11.30 -3.30 25.04
N LYS A 106 12.07 -3.11 23.95
CA LYS A 106 12.24 -1.78 23.33
C LYS A 106 10.93 -1.18 22.83
N LEU A 107 9.93 -2.00 22.55
CA LEU A 107 8.63 -1.56 22.04
C LEU A 107 7.90 -0.63 23.02
N ILE A 108 8.14 -0.75 24.34
CA ILE A 108 7.54 0.14 25.35
C ILE A 108 7.91 1.59 25.03
N MET A 109 9.20 1.91 24.97
CA MET A 109 9.66 3.28 24.75
C MET A 109 9.26 3.81 23.36
N VAL A 110 9.24 2.94 22.35
CA VAL A 110 8.77 3.29 21.01
C VAL A 110 7.30 3.70 21.05
N LEU A 111 6.44 2.92 21.72
CA LEU A 111 5.01 3.22 21.86
C LEU A 111 4.75 4.48 22.70
N LEU A 112 5.51 4.67 23.80
CA LEU A 112 5.43 5.89 24.60
C LEU A 112 5.75 7.14 23.77
N CYS A 113 6.86 7.14 23.03
CA CYS A 113 7.24 8.27 22.18
C CYS A 113 6.23 8.53 21.07
N ILE A 114 5.79 7.46 20.38
CA ILE A 114 4.98 7.63 19.17
C ILE A 114 3.51 7.92 19.47
N SER A 115 3.03 7.65 20.70
CA SER A 115 1.64 7.91 21.11
C SER A 115 1.24 9.40 20.95
N ILE A 116 2.21 10.32 20.98
CA ILE A 116 1.97 11.76 20.79
C ILE A 116 1.42 12.11 19.40
N ILE A 117 1.56 11.20 18.43
CA ILE A 117 1.00 11.44 17.09
C ILE A 117 -0.53 11.45 17.08
N PHE A 118 -1.18 10.80 18.03
CA PHE A 118 -2.65 10.73 18.08
C PHE A 118 -3.27 12.10 18.38
N PRO A 119 -2.93 12.81 19.48
CA PRO A 119 -3.46 14.14 19.70
C PRO A 119 -3.01 15.13 18.60
N LEU A 120 -1.78 15.03 18.08
CA LEU A 120 -1.32 15.88 17.00
C LEU A 120 -2.19 15.71 15.74
N SER A 121 -2.31 14.48 15.24
CA SER A 121 -3.09 14.21 14.03
C SER A 121 -4.59 14.46 14.21
N SER A 122 -5.13 14.22 15.42
CA SER A 122 -6.52 14.53 15.76
C SER A 122 -6.81 16.02 15.69
N SER A 123 -5.91 16.84 16.23
CA SER A 123 -6.06 18.30 16.19
C SER A 123 -6.00 18.88 14.77
N SER A 124 -5.40 18.19 13.82
CA SER A 124 -5.31 18.63 12.42
C SER A 124 -6.43 18.11 11.54
N SER A 125 -7.18 17.06 11.95
CA SER A 125 -8.13 16.35 11.09
C SER A 125 -9.25 17.25 10.56
N ALA A 126 -9.85 18.11 11.40
CA ALA A 126 -10.89 19.04 10.98
C ALA A 126 -10.34 20.11 10.00
N HIS A 127 -9.12 20.59 10.23
CA HIS A 127 -8.48 21.56 9.35
C HIS A 127 -8.18 20.97 7.97
N LEU A 128 -7.70 19.71 7.91
CA LEU A 128 -7.49 18.97 6.67
C LEU A 128 -8.82 18.78 5.91
N ALA A 129 -9.86 18.28 6.59
CA ALA A 129 -11.18 18.07 6.00
C ALA A 129 -11.80 19.35 5.42
N LEU A 130 -11.61 20.50 6.08
CA LEU A 130 -12.04 21.80 5.56
C LEU A 130 -11.27 22.21 4.30
N LEU A 131 -9.95 21.96 4.24
CA LEU A 131 -9.16 22.22 3.05
C LEU A 131 -9.54 21.32 1.87
N GLU A 132 -9.87 20.05 2.15
CA GLU A 132 -10.38 19.09 1.15
C GLU A 132 -11.76 19.54 0.63
N ARG A 133 -12.67 19.92 1.52
CA ARG A 133 -13.98 20.50 1.18
C ARG A 133 -13.84 21.72 0.28
N ASP A 134 -12.92 22.63 0.61
CA ASP A 134 -12.61 23.82 -0.19
C ASP A 134 -11.85 23.51 -1.48
N SER A 135 -11.56 22.24 -1.79
CA SER A 135 -10.76 21.80 -2.94
C SER A 135 -9.36 22.45 -3.00
N LYS A 136 -8.77 22.76 -1.85
CA LYS A 136 -7.43 23.38 -1.75
C LYS A 136 -6.31 22.34 -1.84
N PHE A 137 -6.38 21.40 -2.77
CA PHE A 137 -5.45 20.27 -2.91
C PHE A 137 -3.99 20.68 -3.12
N LYS A 138 -3.73 21.84 -3.76
CA LYS A 138 -2.37 22.38 -3.89
C LYS A 138 -1.74 22.67 -2.52
N LYS A 139 -2.50 23.26 -1.58
CA LYS A 139 -2.01 23.54 -0.22
C LYS A 139 -1.77 22.26 0.55
N ILE A 140 -2.71 21.31 0.48
CA ILE A 140 -2.57 20.01 1.12
C ILE A 140 -1.32 19.30 0.61
N ALA A 141 -1.13 19.22 -0.70
CA ALA A 141 0.04 18.63 -1.34
C ALA A 141 1.35 19.27 -0.85
N SER A 142 1.41 20.61 -0.82
CA SER A 142 2.60 21.34 -0.34
C SER A 142 2.91 21.02 1.12
N ILE A 143 1.91 20.99 2.00
CA ILE A 143 2.06 20.67 3.43
C ILE A 143 2.60 19.25 3.61
N GLU A 144 2.00 18.27 2.93
CA GLU A 144 2.40 16.87 3.02
C GLU A 144 3.82 16.63 2.48
N ILE A 145 4.18 17.26 1.36
CA ILE A 145 5.53 17.16 0.79
C ILE A 145 6.56 17.79 1.72
N THR A 146 6.34 19.00 2.17
CA THR A 146 7.31 19.69 3.03
C THR A 146 7.52 18.96 4.36
N SER A 147 6.42 18.50 4.99
CA SER A 147 6.50 17.72 6.23
C SER A 147 7.20 16.38 6.02
N SER A 148 6.95 15.70 4.90
CA SER A 148 7.58 14.43 4.56
C SER A 148 9.08 14.59 4.31
N VAL A 149 9.47 15.58 3.51
CA VAL A 149 10.88 15.85 3.19
C VAL A 149 11.66 16.17 4.46
N ILE A 150 11.16 17.09 5.31
CA ILE A 150 11.84 17.43 6.57
C ILE A 150 11.90 16.21 7.49
N GLY A 151 10.82 15.44 7.62
CA GLY A 151 10.79 14.21 8.41
C GLY A 151 11.85 13.19 7.95
N VAL A 152 12.01 12.99 6.63
CA VAL A 152 13.03 12.10 6.06
C VAL A 152 14.44 12.63 6.34
N PHE A 153 14.71 13.92 6.19
CA PHE A 153 16.03 14.48 6.51
C PHE A 153 16.41 14.24 7.96
N ILE A 154 15.48 14.46 8.88
CA ILE A 154 15.75 14.23 10.32
C ILE A 154 15.94 12.74 10.60
N ALA A 155 15.14 11.86 9.97
CA ALA A 155 15.33 10.42 10.12
C ALA A 155 16.70 9.96 9.65
N LEU A 156 17.16 10.43 8.49
CA LEU A 156 18.49 10.12 7.96
C LEU A 156 19.60 10.64 8.87
N PHE A 157 19.47 11.86 9.38
CA PHE A 157 20.42 12.42 10.34
C PHE A 157 20.51 11.60 11.62
N LEU A 158 19.37 11.22 12.21
CA LEU A 158 19.33 10.39 13.42
C LEU A 158 19.82 8.97 13.15
N ALA A 159 19.49 8.37 12.01
CA ALA A 159 19.97 7.05 11.61
C ALA A 159 21.51 7.04 11.45
N TYR A 160 22.07 8.09 10.84
CA TYR A 160 23.51 8.28 10.75
C TYR A 160 24.20 8.39 12.14
N LYS A 161 23.49 8.93 13.13
CA LYS A 161 23.92 8.99 14.52
C LYS A 161 23.60 7.70 15.31
N SER A 162 23.20 6.62 14.64
CA SER A 162 22.94 5.30 15.24
C SER A 162 21.78 5.27 16.26
N PHE A 163 20.76 6.12 16.07
CA PHE A 163 19.54 6.14 16.90
C PHE A 163 18.60 4.94 16.64
N GLY A 164 18.89 4.09 15.66
CA GLY A 164 18.11 2.89 15.35
C GLY A 164 16.65 3.18 15.07
N VAL A 165 15.73 2.44 15.73
CA VAL A 165 14.27 2.60 15.57
C VAL A 165 13.78 4.01 15.89
N TYR A 166 14.45 4.72 16.79
CA TYR A 166 14.04 6.08 17.15
C TYR A 166 14.16 7.06 15.99
N SER A 167 15.00 6.79 14.99
CA SER A 167 15.03 7.57 13.75
C SER A 167 13.71 7.54 13.00
N LEU A 168 13.06 6.37 12.94
CA LEU A 168 11.75 6.16 12.33
C LEU A 168 10.62 6.75 13.19
N VAL A 169 10.75 6.65 14.52
CA VAL A 169 9.82 7.26 15.47
C VAL A 169 9.81 8.79 15.31
N TRP A 170 10.97 9.42 15.35
CA TRP A 170 11.10 10.86 15.19
C TRP A 170 10.66 11.35 13.80
N GLN A 171 10.94 10.58 12.75
CA GLN A 171 10.40 10.84 11.42
C GLN A 171 8.88 11.01 11.45
N THR A 172 8.20 10.06 12.09
CA THR A 172 6.74 10.02 12.16
C THR A 172 6.20 11.17 13.03
N ILE A 173 6.84 11.44 14.17
CA ILE A 173 6.46 12.55 15.07
C ILE A 173 6.60 13.90 14.36
N ILE A 174 7.74 14.14 13.72
CA ILE A 174 8.02 15.40 13.04
C ILE A 174 7.11 15.62 11.84
N PHE A 175 6.86 14.57 11.05
CA PHE A 175 5.88 14.64 9.97
C PHE A 175 4.51 15.08 10.50
N ASN A 176 4.01 14.45 11.57
CA ASN A 176 2.71 14.79 12.16
C ASN A 176 2.71 16.19 12.81
N ALA A 177 3.76 16.57 13.51
CA ALA A 177 3.85 17.89 14.15
C ALA A 177 3.89 19.02 13.10
N LEU A 178 4.75 18.91 12.09
CA LEU A 178 4.87 19.91 11.04
C LEU A 178 3.61 20.01 10.17
N SER A 179 3.02 18.87 9.80
CA SER A 179 1.77 18.87 9.05
C SER A 179 0.63 19.50 9.86
N THR A 180 0.54 19.19 11.15
CA THR A 180 -0.45 19.79 12.06
C THR A 180 -0.30 21.31 12.11
N ILE A 181 0.91 21.83 12.38
CA ILE A 181 1.17 23.26 12.44
C ILE A 181 0.81 23.93 11.11
N GLN A 182 1.16 23.33 9.98
CA GLN A 182 0.88 23.88 8.66
C GLN A 182 -0.62 23.81 8.32
N PHE A 183 -1.35 22.75 8.68
CA PHE A 183 -2.81 22.68 8.49
C PHE A 183 -3.54 23.71 9.33
N TRP A 184 -3.12 23.93 10.57
CA TRP A 184 -3.67 25.00 11.41
C TRP A 184 -3.43 26.38 10.80
N LYS A 185 -2.24 26.65 10.26
CA LYS A 185 -1.93 27.93 9.57
C LYS A 185 -2.70 28.10 8.24
N ALA A 186 -2.93 27.01 7.51
CA ALA A 186 -3.59 27.04 6.20
C ALA A 186 -5.11 27.21 6.28
N SER A 187 -5.73 26.72 7.35
CA SER A 187 -7.16 26.86 7.63
C SER A 187 -7.45 28.16 8.39
N LYS A 188 -8.54 28.85 8.02
CA LYS A 188 -9.02 30.06 8.73
C LYS A 188 -9.88 29.75 9.95
N TRP A 189 -10.43 28.55 10.00
CA TRP A 189 -11.29 28.11 11.11
C TRP A 189 -10.49 27.87 12.39
N ARG A 190 -11.11 28.15 13.54
CA ARG A 190 -10.53 27.87 14.88
C ARG A 190 -11.57 27.23 15.77
N PRO A 191 -11.18 26.28 16.63
CA PRO A 191 -12.09 25.66 17.60
C PRO A 191 -12.53 26.66 18.66
N ALA A 192 -13.80 26.56 19.05
CA ALA A 192 -14.38 27.35 20.14
C ALA A 192 -14.17 26.63 21.47
N PHE A 193 -13.34 27.18 22.34
CA PHE A 193 -12.99 26.59 23.64
C PHE A 193 -14.17 26.59 24.63
N ASN A 194 -15.08 27.56 24.55
CA ASN A 194 -16.27 27.64 25.39
C ASN A 194 -17.33 26.55 25.07
N LYS A 195 -17.16 25.78 24.00
CA LYS A 195 -18.05 24.70 23.55
C LYS A 195 -17.34 23.36 23.41
N MET A 196 -16.39 23.08 24.30
CA MET A 196 -15.57 21.86 24.24
C MET A 196 -16.38 20.57 24.42
N PHE A 197 -17.48 20.64 25.19
CA PHE A 197 -18.32 19.49 25.55
C PHE A 197 -19.69 19.52 24.85
N ASP A 198 -19.88 20.37 23.82
CA ASP A 198 -21.12 20.41 23.07
C ASP A 198 -21.06 19.37 21.93
N PHE A 199 -21.71 18.24 22.13
CA PHE A 199 -21.81 17.14 21.17
C PHE A 199 -23.18 17.00 20.54
N SER A 200 -24.04 18.02 20.65
CA SER A 200 -25.42 17.98 20.16
C SER A 200 -25.58 17.68 18.66
N GLY A 201 -24.59 18.06 17.84
CA GLY A 201 -24.58 17.81 16.41
C GLY A 201 -24.12 16.41 15.98
N LEU A 202 -23.67 15.56 16.90
CA LEU A 202 -23.02 14.27 16.56
C LEU A 202 -24.01 13.12 16.42
N LYS A 203 -25.20 13.20 17.03
CA LYS A 203 -26.18 12.10 17.07
C LYS A 203 -26.56 11.60 15.66
N GLU A 204 -26.61 12.50 14.69
CA GLU A 204 -26.94 12.19 13.29
C GLU A 204 -25.76 11.55 12.52
N ILE A 205 -24.53 11.69 13.04
CA ILE A 205 -23.32 11.20 12.37
C ILE A 205 -22.99 9.78 12.83
N PHE A 206 -23.31 9.44 14.08
CA PHE A 206 -22.94 8.17 14.70
C PHE A 206 -23.56 6.94 14.02
N GLY A 207 -24.79 7.00 13.53
CA GLY A 207 -25.48 5.85 12.95
C GLY A 207 -24.80 5.31 11.69
N PHE A 208 -24.38 6.19 10.79
CA PHE A 208 -23.67 5.81 9.56
C PHE A 208 -22.21 5.36 9.87
N SER A 209 -21.57 6.03 10.80
CA SER A 209 -20.17 5.81 11.13
C SER A 209 -19.90 4.46 11.81
N ALA A 210 -20.82 3.96 12.64
CA ALA A 210 -20.63 2.73 13.41
C ALA A 210 -20.46 1.48 12.52
N HIS A 211 -21.35 1.30 11.54
CA HIS A 211 -21.28 0.16 10.61
C HIS A 211 -20.00 0.19 9.75
N LEU A 212 -19.62 1.38 9.29
CA LEU A 212 -18.41 1.57 8.52
C LEU A 212 -17.16 1.27 9.37
N SER A 213 -17.18 1.66 10.64
CA SER A 213 -16.06 1.42 11.56
C SER A 213 -15.87 -0.05 11.87
N ILE A 214 -16.94 -0.82 12.10
CA ILE A 214 -16.87 -2.27 12.31
C ILE A 214 -16.32 -2.97 11.06
N PHE A 215 -16.80 -2.60 9.88
CA PHE A 215 -16.28 -3.14 8.62
C PHE A 215 -14.78 -2.85 8.46
N ASN A 216 -14.36 -1.62 8.72
CA ASN A 216 -12.96 -1.21 8.65
C ASN A 216 -12.10 -1.95 9.67
N LEU A 217 -12.62 -2.21 10.87
CA LEU A 217 -11.95 -2.96 11.92
C LEU A 217 -11.66 -4.41 11.48
N ILE A 218 -12.67 -5.11 10.98
CA ILE A 218 -12.53 -6.48 10.48
C ILE A 218 -11.50 -6.53 9.33
N ASN A 219 -11.61 -5.58 8.40
CA ASN A 219 -10.70 -5.48 7.26
C ASN A 219 -9.26 -5.17 7.69
N TYR A 220 -9.09 -4.34 8.73
CA TYR A 220 -7.78 -4.02 9.29
C TYR A 220 -7.07 -5.27 9.85
N PHE A 221 -7.74 -6.04 10.70
CA PHE A 221 -7.18 -7.28 11.24
C PHE A 221 -6.86 -8.29 10.15
N SER A 222 -7.74 -8.43 9.16
CA SER A 222 -7.51 -9.32 8.02
C SER A 222 -6.25 -8.96 7.23
N ARG A 223 -5.96 -7.66 7.08
CA ARG A 223 -4.83 -7.16 6.29
C ARG A 223 -3.50 -7.07 7.03
N ASN A 224 -3.53 -7.02 8.36
CA ASN A 224 -2.33 -6.88 9.19
C ASN A 224 -2.06 -8.12 10.06
N ALA A 225 -2.84 -9.19 9.85
CA ALA A 225 -2.71 -10.43 10.60
C ALA A 225 -1.32 -11.07 10.44
N ASP A 226 -0.73 -10.95 9.26
CA ASP A 226 0.63 -11.38 8.96
C ASP A 226 1.66 -10.74 9.91
N SER A 227 1.64 -9.42 10.00
CA SER A 227 2.57 -8.66 10.84
C SER A 227 2.34 -8.94 12.33
N PHE A 228 1.08 -9.14 12.75
CA PHE A 228 0.73 -9.53 14.11
C PHE A 228 1.29 -10.91 14.46
N ILE A 229 1.08 -11.88 13.59
CA ILE A 229 1.50 -13.28 13.81
C ILE A 229 3.03 -13.39 13.78
N ILE A 230 3.68 -12.81 12.77
CA ILE A 230 5.15 -12.81 12.67
C ILE A 230 5.75 -12.12 13.89
N GLY A 231 5.22 -10.95 14.27
CA GLY A 231 5.72 -10.18 15.42
C GLY A 231 5.58 -10.93 16.75
N ARG A 232 4.54 -11.77 16.91
CA ARG A 232 4.34 -12.57 18.12
C ARG A 232 5.22 -13.79 18.20
N TYR A 233 5.42 -14.50 17.07
CA TYR A 233 6.00 -15.84 17.07
C TYR A 233 7.41 -15.90 16.48
N MET A 234 7.88 -14.86 15.80
CA MET A 234 9.21 -14.78 15.21
C MET A 234 10.01 -13.58 15.75
N ALA A 235 11.31 -13.55 15.49
CA ALA A 235 12.17 -12.44 15.90
C ALA A 235 11.82 -11.13 15.17
N SER A 236 12.08 -9.99 15.81
CA SER A 236 11.85 -8.64 15.21
C SER A 236 12.60 -8.47 13.89
N SER A 237 13.81 -9.05 13.76
CA SER A 237 14.58 -9.04 12.50
C SER A 237 13.85 -9.74 11.35
N VAL A 238 13.11 -10.82 11.63
CA VAL A 238 12.31 -11.54 10.63
C VAL A 238 11.11 -10.69 10.18
N LEU A 239 10.42 -10.05 11.13
CA LEU A 239 9.34 -9.13 10.81
C LEU A 239 9.85 -7.92 10.01
N GLY A 240 11.03 -7.38 10.36
CA GLY A 240 11.65 -6.30 9.60
C GLY A 240 11.91 -6.70 8.14
N ALA A 241 12.54 -7.86 7.93
CA ALA A 241 12.82 -8.41 6.60
C ALA A 241 11.52 -8.65 5.79
N TYR A 242 10.49 -9.22 6.43
CA TYR A 242 9.17 -9.42 5.81
C TYR A 242 8.50 -8.10 5.46
N SER A 243 8.50 -7.13 6.37
CA SER A 243 7.89 -5.82 6.15
C SER A 243 8.53 -5.07 4.98
N LEU A 244 9.87 -5.16 4.82
CA LEU A 244 10.56 -4.57 3.67
C LEU A 244 10.17 -5.29 2.38
N ALA A 245 10.18 -6.64 2.36
CA ALA A 245 9.76 -7.43 1.20
C ALA A 245 8.32 -7.11 0.79
N TYR A 246 7.42 -7.00 1.76
CA TYR A 246 6.01 -6.68 1.54
C TYR A 246 5.81 -5.27 0.97
N ARG A 247 6.58 -4.28 1.45
CA ARG A 247 6.56 -2.91 0.89
C ARG A 247 7.05 -2.87 -0.55
N ILE A 248 8.12 -3.61 -0.88
CA ILE A 248 8.63 -3.71 -2.25
C ILE A 248 7.58 -4.36 -3.16
N MET A 249 6.92 -5.43 -2.70
CA MET A 249 5.84 -6.10 -3.41
C MET A 249 4.65 -5.16 -3.69
N LEU A 250 4.22 -4.41 -2.68
CA LEU A 250 3.03 -3.55 -2.79
C LEU A 250 3.25 -2.31 -3.66
N PHE A 251 4.49 -1.84 -3.80
CA PHE A 251 4.78 -0.58 -4.47
C PHE A 251 4.23 -0.49 -5.90
N PRO A 252 4.50 -1.43 -6.82
CA PRO A 252 3.92 -1.38 -8.17
C PRO A 252 2.42 -1.66 -8.17
N ILE A 253 1.92 -2.55 -7.28
CA ILE A 253 0.48 -2.83 -7.18
C ILE A 253 -0.27 -1.55 -6.83
N ALA A 254 0.11 -0.88 -5.75
CA ALA A 254 -0.57 0.34 -5.29
C ALA A 254 -0.56 1.45 -6.36
N SER A 255 0.55 1.60 -7.07
CA SER A 255 0.69 2.63 -8.10
C SER A 255 -0.18 2.35 -9.34
N LEU A 256 -0.16 1.13 -9.85
CA LEU A 256 -0.85 0.75 -11.09
C LEU A 256 -2.35 0.52 -10.86
N THR A 257 -2.71 -0.20 -9.80
CA THR A 257 -4.12 -0.49 -9.53
C THR A 257 -4.89 0.75 -9.11
N PHE A 258 -4.27 1.71 -8.42
CA PHE A 258 -4.89 2.99 -8.09
C PHE A 258 -5.31 3.78 -9.36
N VAL A 259 -4.43 3.85 -10.36
CA VAL A 259 -4.72 4.50 -11.64
C VAL A 259 -5.82 3.74 -12.38
N ALA A 260 -5.68 2.41 -12.47
CA ALA A 260 -6.65 1.55 -13.13
C ALA A 260 -8.04 1.62 -12.49
N THR A 261 -8.14 1.56 -11.17
CA THR A 261 -9.43 1.61 -10.45
C THR A 261 -10.13 2.95 -10.64
N ARG A 262 -9.40 4.06 -10.59
CA ARG A 262 -9.97 5.40 -10.81
C ARG A 262 -10.48 5.60 -12.24
N ALA A 263 -9.80 5.03 -13.23
CA ALA A 263 -10.25 5.09 -14.62
C ALA A 263 -11.37 4.08 -14.91
N LEU A 264 -11.27 2.89 -14.35
CA LEU A 264 -12.16 1.77 -14.62
C LEU A 264 -13.55 1.96 -14.00
N PHE A 265 -13.65 2.42 -12.75
CA PHE A 265 -14.92 2.51 -12.03
C PHE A 265 -15.98 3.37 -12.74
N PRO A 266 -15.69 4.61 -13.20
CA PRO A 266 -16.68 5.42 -13.93
C PRO A 266 -17.11 4.80 -15.26
N ILE A 267 -16.18 4.16 -15.97
CA ILE A 267 -16.48 3.51 -17.27
C ILE A 267 -17.38 2.30 -17.04
N LEU A 268 -17.08 1.46 -16.03
CA LEU A 268 -17.89 0.30 -15.71
C LEU A 268 -19.28 0.69 -15.19
N SER A 269 -19.36 1.74 -14.36
CA SER A 269 -20.64 2.23 -13.81
C SER A 269 -21.53 2.84 -14.88
N LYS A 270 -20.96 3.50 -15.89
CA LYS A 270 -21.70 4.07 -17.01
C LYS A 270 -22.26 3.01 -17.97
N ASN A 271 -21.52 1.91 -18.13
CA ASN A 271 -21.85 0.81 -19.06
C ASN A 271 -22.35 -0.43 -18.33
N GLN A 272 -22.94 -0.28 -17.13
CA GLN A 272 -23.31 -1.42 -16.28
C GLN A 272 -24.28 -2.42 -16.91
N ASP A 273 -25.08 -1.99 -17.89
CA ASP A 273 -26.07 -2.80 -18.60
C ASP A 273 -25.50 -3.47 -19.88
N ASP A 274 -24.37 -2.99 -20.40
CA ASP A 274 -23.67 -3.59 -21.54
C ASP A 274 -22.60 -4.59 -21.07
N HIS A 275 -22.98 -5.85 -20.98
CA HIS A 275 -22.09 -6.92 -20.50
C HIS A 275 -20.88 -7.15 -21.39
N ASP A 276 -20.98 -6.97 -22.71
CA ASP A 276 -19.83 -7.18 -23.61
C ASP A 276 -18.83 -6.04 -23.55
N ALA A 277 -19.30 -4.80 -23.45
CA ALA A 277 -18.44 -3.64 -23.22
C ALA A 277 -17.75 -3.73 -21.86
N LEU A 278 -18.45 -4.16 -20.80
CA LEU A 278 -17.88 -4.40 -19.47
C LEU A 278 -16.80 -5.46 -19.50
N LYS A 279 -17.09 -6.62 -20.10
CA LYS A 279 -16.16 -7.74 -20.22
C LYS A 279 -14.89 -7.31 -20.96
N LYS A 280 -15.03 -6.68 -22.12
CA LYS A 280 -13.92 -6.19 -22.90
C LYS A 280 -13.08 -5.19 -22.12
N THR A 281 -13.70 -4.20 -21.50
CA THR A 281 -13.02 -3.16 -20.72
C THR A 281 -12.26 -3.77 -19.52
N TYR A 282 -12.86 -4.71 -18.82
CA TYR A 282 -12.22 -5.38 -17.70
C TYR A 282 -11.00 -6.22 -18.15
N LEU A 283 -11.17 -7.05 -19.19
CA LEU A 283 -10.10 -7.88 -19.75
C LEU A 283 -8.93 -7.03 -20.27
N ASP A 284 -9.21 -5.90 -20.93
CA ASP A 284 -8.20 -4.97 -21.41
C ASP A 284 -7.45 -4.29 -20.24
N CYS A 285 -8.16 -3.95 -19.16
CA CYS A 285 -7.54 -3.41 -17.95
C CYS A 285 -6.63 -4.44 -17.27
N VAL A 286 -7.10 -5.67 -17.07
CA VAL A 286 -6.27 -6.76 -16.50
C VAL A 286 -5.05 -7.02 -17.37
N PHE A 287 -5.22 -7.04 -18.68
CA PHE A 287 -4.11 -7.19 -19.64
C PHE A 287 -3.08 -6.06 -19.46
N ALA A 288 -3.50 -4.81 -19.38
CA ALA A 288 -2.60 -3.66 -19.22
C ALA A 288 -1.84 -3.70 -17.90
N ILE A 289 -2.50 -4.09 -16.81
CA ILE A 289 -1.85 -4.25 -15.50
C ILE A 289 -0.81 -5.37 -15.54
N LEU A 290 -1.19 -6.54 -16.02
CA LEU A 290 -0.31 -7.70 -16.07
C LEU A 290 0.86 -7.49 -17.04
N PHE A 291 0.67 -6.75 -18.13
CA PHE A 291 1.72 -6.40 -19.08
C PHE A 291 2.90 -5.70 -18.40
N ILE A 292 2.64 -4.93 -17.34
CA ILE A 292 3.67 -4.23 -16.55
C ILE A 292 4.11 -5.08 -15.34
N VAL A 293 3.16 -5.64 -14.61
CA VAL A 293 3.44 -6.33 -13.34
C VAL A 293 4.19 -7.64 -13.54
N VAL A 294 3.86 -8.41 -14.57
CA VAL A 294 4.49 -9.73 -14.81
C VAL A 294 6.00 -9.58 -15.04
N PRO A 295 6.51 -8.81 -16.01
CA PRO A 295 7.96 -8.71 -16.20
C PRO A 295 8.67 -8.09 -14.99
N LEU A 296 8.07 -7.09 -14.35
CA LEU A 296 8.65 -6.40 -13.21
C LEU A 296 8.79 -7.34 -12.00
N MET A 297 7.74 -8.08 -11.66
CA MET A 297 7.74 -8.97 -10.50
C MET A 297 8.51 -10.27 -10.77
N SER A 298 8.44 -10.83 -11.97
CA SER A 298 9.24 -12.00 -12.34
C SER A 298 10.73 -11.67 -12.39
N GLY A 299 11.10 -10.50 -12.95
CA GLY A 299 12.46 -10.00 -12.95
C GLY A 299 12.97 -9.73 -11.52
N LEU A 300 12.14 -9.13 -10.67
CA LEU A 300 12.46 -8.89 -9.26
C LEU A 300 12.66 -10.21 -8.48
N ALA A 301 11.81 -11.22 -8.71
CA ALA A 301 11.97 -12.54 -8.11
C ALA A 301 13.31 -13.17 -8.52
N PHE A 302 13.63 -13.14 -9.80
CA PHE A 302 14.87 -13.71 -10.36
C PHE A 302 16.13 -12.99 -9.85
N LEU A 303 16.10 -11.67 -9.78
CA LEU A 303 17.23 -10.82 -9.32
C LEU A 303 17.11 -10.43 -7.84
N SER A 304 16.25 -11.09 -7.06
CA SER A 304 15.96 -10.68 -5.67
C SER A 304 17.21 -10.59 -4.79
N LYS A 305 18.13 -11.55 -4.91
CA LYS A 305 19.36 -11.58 -4.09
C LYS A 305 20.33 -10.44 -4.45
N PRO A 306 20.80 -10.28 -5.72
CA PRO A 306 21.65 -9.15 -6.06
C PRO A 306 20.95 -7.80 -5.84
N PHE A 307 19.65 -7.68 -6.13
CA PHE A 307 18.89 -6.47 -5.89
C PHE A 307 18.90 -6.08 -4.41
N VAL A 308 18.55 -6.99 -3.50
CA VAL A 308 18.46 -6.69 -2.06
C VAL A 308 19.83 -6.34 -1.50
N ILE A 309 20.87 -7.10 -1.84
CA ILE A 309 22.24 -6.86 -1.32
C ILE A 309 22.77 -5.51 -1.82
N LEU A 310 22.57 -5.19 -3.08
CA LEU A 310 23.07 -3.94 -3.67
C LEU A 310 22.30 -2.70 -3.20
N VAL A 311 20.99 -2.81 -3.08
CA VAL A 311 20.14 -1.67 -2.74
C VAL A 311 20.06 -1.45 -1.24
N PHE A 312 19.86 -2.51 -0.44
CA PHE A 312 19.59 -2.42 0.99
C PHE A 312 20.75 -2.86 1.88
N GLY A 313 21.65 -3.72 1.36
CA GLY A 313 22.80 -4.24 2.11
C GLY A 313 22.65 -5.71 2.49
N LYS A 314 23.78 -6.32 2.90
CA LYS A 314 23.88 -7.77 3.21
C LYS A 314 23.01 -8.20 4.40
N GLU A 315 22.73 -7.30 5.34
CA GLU A 315 21.88 -7.57 6.51
C GLU A 315 20.44 -7.93 6.14
N TRP A 316 20.01 -7.51 4.93
CA TRP A 316 18.66 -7.76 4.41
C TRP A 316 18.55 -9.02 3.55
N LEU A 317 19.53 -9.92 3.61
CA LEU A 317 19.54 -11.14 2.77
C LEU A 317 18.26 -11.97 2.91
N LEU A 318 17.70 -12.07 4.12
CA LEU A 318 16.43 -12.77 4.36
C LEU A 318 15.27 -12.18 3.53
N THR A 319 15.25 -10.87 3.32
CA THR A 319 14.27 -10.19 2.47
C THR A 319 14.27 -10.72 1.04
N SER A 320 15.44 -11.07 0.48
CA SER A 320 15.53 -11.62 -0.88
C SER A 320 14.84 -12.98 -1.00
N SER A 321 14.98 -13.84 0.01
CA SER A 321 14.34 -15.15 0.06
C SER A 321 12.81 -15.04 0.21
N ILE A 322 12.35 -14.04 0.94
CA ILE A 322 10.92 -13.74 1.10
C ILE A 322 10.36 -13.17 -0.21
N LEU A 323 11.08 -12.25 -0.89
CA LEU A 323 10.68 -11.65 -2.16
C LEU A 323 10.50 -12.69 -3.27
N LEU A 324 11.27 -13.77 -3.26
CA LEU A 324 11.11 -14.87 -4.22
C LEU A 324 9.67 -15.42 -4.25
N TRP A 325 8.96 -15.37 -3.12
CA TRP A 325 7.57 -15.82 -3.00
C TRP A 325 6.56 -14.69 -3.04
N LEU A 326 6.91 -13.52 -2.48
CA LEU A 326 6.00 -12.37 -2.49
C LEU A 326 5.89 -11.71 -3.87
N ALA A 327 6.93 -11.70 -4.68
CA ALA A 327 6.86 -11.11 -6.01
C ALA A 327 5.86 -11.82 -6.94
N PRO A 328 5.86 -13.16 -7.08
CA PRO A 328 4.76 -13.85 -7.81
C PRO A 328 3.40 -13.69 -7.15
N THR A 329 3.32 -13.57 -5.81
CA THR A 329 2.06 -13.25 -5.11
C THR A 329 1.51 -11.89 -5.58
N ALA A 330 2.38 -10.92 -5.81
CA ALA A 330 2.00 -9.60 -6.32
C ALA A 330 1.29 -9.67 -7.68
N ILE A 331 1.68 -10.58 -8.57
CA ILE A 331 1.04 -10.77 -9.87
C ILE A 331 -0.43 -11.17 -9.67
N ILE A 332 -0.69 -12.12 -8.77
CA ILE A 332 -2.04 -12.58 -8.46
C ILE A 332 -2.86 -11.46 -7.80
N GLN A 333 -2.28 -10.79 -6.81
CA GLN A 333 -2.95 -9.70 -6.09
C GLN A 333 -3.27 -8.50 -6.99
N SER A 334 -2.46 -8.22 -8.01
CA SER A 334 -2.73 -7.13 -8.93
C SER A 334 -4.05 -7.33 -9.71
N VAL A 335 -4.38 -8.58 -10.05
CA VAL A 335 -5.67 -8.92 -10.65
C VAL A 335 -6.79 -8.92 -9.61
N LEU A 336 -6.59 -9.56 -8.46
CA LEU A 336 -7.59 -9.62 -7.39
C LEU A 336 -8.02 -8.22 -6.92
N SER A 337 -7.10 -7.26 -6.85
CA SER A 337 -7.40 -5.89 -6.40
C SER A 337 -8.36 -5.14 -7.33
N THR A 338 -8.45 -5.51 -8.60
CA THR A 338 -9.37 -4.89 -9.57
C THR A 338 -10.78 -5.46 -9.47
N SER A 339 -10.95 -6.66 -8.92
CA SER A 339 -12.24 -7.35 -8.86
C SER A 339 -13.30 -6.59 -8.04
N GLY A 340 -12.87 -5.97 -6.95
CA GLY A 340 -13.73 -5.17 -6.09
C GLY A 340 -14.44 -4.02 -6.84
N THR A 341 -13.76 -3.42 -7.81
CA THR A 341 -14.32 -2.35 -8.63
C THR A 341 -15.49 -2.84 -9.49
N VAL A 342 -15.39 -4.05 -10.05
CA VAL A 342 -16.46 -4.65 -10.87
C VAL A 342 -17.66 -5.00 -10.00
N PHE A 343 -17.43 -5.66 -8.84
CA PHE A 343 -18.53 -6.00 -7.91
C PHE A 343 -19.27 -4.75 -7.42
N MET A 344 -18.54 -3.67 -7.09
CA MET A 344 -19.16 -2.39 -6.69
C MET A 344 -19.95 -1.74 -7.83
N ALA A 345 -19.40 -1.72 -9.05
CA ALA A 345 -20.08 -1.15 -10.21
C ALA A 345 -21.38 -1.90 -10.57
N LYS A 346 -21.42 -3.20 -10.30
CA LYS A 346 -22.64 -4.05 -10.47
C LYS A 346 -23.55 -4.09 -9.24
N GLY A 347 -23.24 -3.34 -8.18
CA GLY A 347 -24.00 -3.37 -6.92
C GLY A 347 -23.94 -4.68 -6.14
N ARG A 348 -22.99 -5.58 -6.48
CA ARG A 348 -22.87 -6.91 -5.86
C ARG A 348 -21.90 -6.92 -4.69
N THR A 349 -22.12 -6.04 -3.75
CA THR A 349 -21.32 -5.96 -2.49
C THR A 349 -21.49 -7.18 -1.59
N ASP A 350 -22.61 -7.92 -1.74
CA ASP A 350 -22.86 -9.21 -1.12
C ASP A 350 -21.78 -10.26 -1.46
N ILE A 351 -21.41 -10.35 -2.74
CA ILE A 351 -20.37 -11.25 -3.24
C ILE A 351 -18.99 -10.79 -2.77
N LEU A 352 -18.74 -9.48 -2.84
CA LEU A 352 -17.47 -8.90 -2.36
C LEU A 352 -17.24 -9.23 -0.88
N MET A 353 -18.27 -9.14 -0.04
CA MET A 353 -18.20 -9.50 1.37
C MET A 353 -17.90 -11.00 1.56
N LYS A 354 -18.61 -11.88 0.86
CA LYS A 354 -18.39 -13.35 0.95
C LYS A 354 -16.97 -13.74 0.53
N LEU A 355 -16.45 -13.15 -0.57
CA LEU A 355 -15.09 -13.36 -1.02
C LEU A 355 -14.06 -12.80 -0.05
N GLY A 356 -14.35 -11.66 0.58
CA GLY A 356 -13.53 -11.09 1.64
C GLY A 356 -13.39 -12.02 2.85
N ILE A 357 -14.50 -12.63 3.30
CA ILE A 357 -14.50 -13.61 4.40
C ILE A 357 -13.71 -14.87 4.00
N LEU A 358 -13.94 -15.41 2.79
CA LEU A 358 -13.20 -16.56 2.29
C LEU A 358 -11.69 -16.27 2.24
N GLY A 359 -11.30 -15.12 1.68
CA GLY A 359 -9.90 -14.68 1.63
C GLY A 359 -9.29 -14.55 3.02
N MET A 360 -10.03 -13.95 3.97
CA MET A 360 -9.58 -13.83 5.37
C MET A 360 -9.31 -15.20 5.98
N LEU A 361 -10.23 -16.16 5.83
CA LEU A 361 -10.06 -17.50 6.37
C LEU A 361 -8.86 -18.23 5.74
N LEU A 362 -8.69 -18.13 4.42
CA LEU A 362 -7.55 -18.71 3.70
C LEU A 362 -6.21 -18.11 4.15
N TYR A 363 -6.13 -16.79 4.25
CA TYR A 363 -4.89 -16.11 4.68
C TYR A 363 -4.57 -16.40 6.14
N MET A 364 -5.55 -16.36 7.04
CA MET A 364 -5.34 -16.69 8.45
C MET A 364 -4.87 -18.14 8.62
N SER A 365 -5.48 -19.10 7.91
CA SER A 365 -5.03 -20.49 7.93
C SER A 365 -3.59 -20.64 7.42
N ALA A 366 -3.26 -19.98 6.31
CA ALA A 366 -1.91 -19.97 5.76
C ALA A 366 -0.87 -19.38 6.74
N PHE A 367 -1.23 -18.30 7.43
CA PHE A 367 -0.36 -17.64 8.40
C PHE A 367 -0.14 -18.48 9.66
N ILE A 368 -1.21 -19.04 10.23
CA ILE A 368 -1.13 -19.89 11.42
C ILE A 368 -0.33 -21.17 11.15
N LEU A 369 -0.50 -21.78 9.99
CA LEU A 369 0.27 -22.96 9.61
C LEU A 369 1.72 -22.58 9.27
N GLY A 370 1.92 -21.51 8.51
CA GLY A 370 3.24 -21.11 8.03
C GLY A 370 4.18 -20.65 9.14
N VAL A 371 3.66 -19.96 10.18
CA VAL A 371 4.48 -19.43 11.28
C VAL A 371 5.16 -20.53 12.12
N GLN A 372 4.59 -21.73 12.12
CA GLN A 372 5.13 -22.88 12.88
C GLN A 372 6.44 -23.41 12.31
N TYR A 373 6.78 -23.09 11.06
CA TYR A 373 7.98 -23.61 10.38
C TYR A 373 9.03 -22.51 10.18
N SER A 374 8.84 -21.66 9.17
CA SER A 374 9.79 -20.59 8.85
C SER A 374 9.09 -19.46 8.11
N ILE A 375 9.72 -18.28 8.08
CA ILE A 375 9.19 -17.14 7.32
C ILE A 375 9.10 -17.43 5.81
N ILE A 376 10.00 -18.28 5.28
CA ILE A 376 9.93 -18.68 3.88
C ILE A 376 8.71 -19.58 3.64
N THR A 377 8.44 -20.52 4.55
CA THR A 377 7.23 -21.38 4.49
C THR A 377 5.97 -20.55 4.68
N PHE A 378 6.00 -19.55 5.56
CA PHE A 378 4.93 -18.58 5.73
C PHE A 378 4.61 -17.84 4.40
N ALA A 379 5.63 -17.33 3.71
CA ALA A 379 5.47 -16.68 2.42
C ALA A 379 4.99 -17.64 1.32
N LYS A 380 5.43 -18.92 1.34
CA LYS A 380 4.92 -19.97 0.45
C LYS A 380 3.42 -20.22 0.66
N PHE A 381 3.00 -20.42 1.90
CA PHE A 381 1.58 -20.65 2.21
C PHE A 381 0.72 -19.43 1.83
N TYR A 382 1.22 -18.24 2.06
CA TYR A 382 0.54 -17.02 1.59
C TYR A 382 0.38 -16.98 0.07
N PHE A 383 1.42 -17.37 -0.69
CA PHE A 383 1.34 -17.49 -2.14
C PHE A 383 0.26 -18.49 -2.57
N PHE A 384 0.26 -19.70 -2.00
CA PHE A 384 -0.75 -20.72 -2.35
C PHE A 384 -2.16 -20.30 -1.92
N ALA A 385 -2.32 -19.64 -0.77
CA ALA A 385 -3.61 -19.11 -0.35
C ALA A 385 -4.15 -18.05 -1.34
N ASN A 386 -3.28 -17.21 -1.91
CA ASN A 386 -3.66 -16.26 -2.96
C ASN A 386 -4.08 -16.99 -4.26
N ILE A 387 -3.41 -18.06 -4.65
CA ILE A 387 -3.82 -18.90 -5.79
C ILE A 387 -5.21 -19.49 -5.53
N ILE A 388 -5.44 -20.09 -4.37
CA ILE A 388 -6.74 -20.69 -4.03
C ILE A 388 -7.84 -19.63 -4.03
N ASN A 389 -7.58 -18.44 -3.48
CA ASN A 389 -8.54 -17.33 -3.45
C ASN A 389 -8.82 -16.72 -4.83
N PHE A 390 -7.89 -16.83 -5.76
CA PHE A 390 -8.02 -16.29 -7.11
C PHE A 390 -9.15 -16.95 -7.89
N PHE A 391 -9.26 -18.27 -7.84
CA PHE A 391 -10.22 -19.02 -8.65
C PHE A 391 -11.69 -18.66 -8.34
N PRO A 392 -12.18 -18.71 -7.09
CA PRO A 392 -13.57 -18.35 -6.79
C PRO A 392 -13.84 -16.85 -7.07
N ALA A 393 -12.88 -15.98 -6.80
CA ALA A 393 -13.03 -14.55 -7.06
C ALA A 393 -13.19 -14.27 -8.55
N MET A 394 -12.31 -14.82 -9.40
CA MET A 394 -12.37 -14.62 -10.84
C MET A 394 -13.54 -15.37 -11.49
N TYR A 395 -13.89 -16.56 -11.00
CA TYR A 395 -15.06 -17.29 -11.48
C TYR A 395 -16.35 -16.49 -11.30
N LEU A 396 -16.60 -15.99 -10.09
CA LEU A 396 -17.78 -15.18 -9.81
C LEU A 396 -17.79 -13.86 -10.57
N LEU A 397 -16.63 -13.22 -10.69
CA LEU A 397 -16.49 -11.99 -11.45
C LEU A 397 -16.83 -12.20 -12.93
N MET A 398 -16.19 -13.21 -13.55
CA MET A 398 -16.42 -13.51 -14.98
C MET A 398 -17.89 -13.86 -15.24
N ARG A 399 -18.52 -14.61 -14.34
CA ARG A 399 -19.95 -14.93 -14.44
C ARG A 399 -20.85 -13.66 -14.42
N ILE A 400 -20.51 -12.66 -13.61
CA ILE A 400 -21.27 -11.40 -13.51
C ILE A 400 -21.18 -10.57 -14.79
N ILE A 401 -20.05 -10.64 -15.51
CA ILE A 401 -19.86 -9.92 -16.77
C ILE A 401 -20.11 -10.81 -18.00
N ASN A 402 -20.84 -11.90 -17.84
CA ASN A 402 -21.15 -12.87 -18.91
C ASN A 402 -19.90 -13.38 -19.66
N GLY A 403 -18.81 -13.59 -18.95
CA GLY A 403 -17.58 -14.20 -19.44
C GLY A 403 -17.31 -15.53 -18.76
N ASN A 404 -16.19 -16.17 -19.14
CA ASN A 404 -15.69 -17.37 -18.49
C ASN A 404 -14.20 -17.26 -18.16
N LEU A 405 -13.70 -18.12 -17.26
CA LEU A 405 -12.30 -18.13 -16.88
C LEU A 405 -11.35 -18.42 -18.05
N PHE A 406 -11.80 -19.19 -19.03
CA PHE A 406 -10.99 -19.52 -20.19
C PHE A 406 -10.69 -18.26 -21.04
N GLU A 407 -11.66 -17.35 -21.19
CA GLU A 407 -11.46 -16.07 -21.87
C GLU A 407 -10.40 -15.22 -21.14
N LEU A 408 -10.46 -15.17 -19.81
CA LEU A 408 -9.44 -14.47 -19.02
C LEU A 408 -8.05 -15.09 -19.23
N PHE A 409 -7.92 -16.42 -19.08
CA PHE A 409 -6.64 -17.10 -19.26
C PHE A 409 -6.11 -16.94 -20.68
N LYS A 410 -6.94 -17.09 -21.72
CA LYS A 410 -6.57 -16.90 -23.11
C LYS A 410 -6.04 -15.49 -23.38
N LYS A 411 -6.67 -14.46 -22.75
CA LYS A 411 -6.26 -13.06 -22.91
C LYS A 411 -4.89 -12.79 -22.28
N VAL A 412 -4.59 -13.39 -21.11
CA VAL A 412 -3.36 -13.09 -20.37
C VAL A 412 -2.23 -14.07 -20.63
N LEU A 413 -2.51 -15.25 -21.22
CA LEU A 413 -1.52 -16.28 -21.51
C LEU A 413 -0.29 -15.77 -22.28
N PRO A 414 -0.42 -14.94 -23.33
CA PRO A 414 0.75 -14.40 -24.02
C PRO A 414 1.70 -13.63 -23.09
N ILE A 415 1.16 -12.90 -22.11
CA ILE A 415 1.96 -12.13 -21.14
C ILE A 415 2.79 -13.08 -20.26
N PHE A 416 2.16 -14.16 -19.76
CA PHE A 416 2.87 -15.15 -18.94
C PHE A 416 3.92 -15.91 -19.76
N CYS A 417 3.64 -16.26 -21.02
CA CYS A 417 4.61 -16.86 -21.92
C CYS A 417 5.81 -15.94 -22.15
N MET A 418 5.57 -14.64 -22.42
CA MET A 418 6.64 -13.65 -22.56
C MET A 418 7.47 -13.51 -21.26
N GLY A 419 6.82 -13.47 -20.11
CA GLY A 419 7.50 -13.44 -18.80
C GLY A 419 8.36 -14.68 -18.56
N LEU A 420 7.86 -15.87 -18.90
CA LEU A 420 8.61 -17.12 -18.78
C LEU A 420 9.83 -17.13 -19.71
N ILE A 421 9.66 -16.76 -20.99
CA ILE A 421 10.77 -16.69 -21.95
C ILE A 421 11.82 -15.67 -21.46
N MET A 422 11.38 -14.50 -20.96
CA MET A 422 12.28 -13.50 -20.36
C MET A 422 13.15 -14.13 -19.26
N ILE A 423 12.54 -14.86 -18.31
CA ILE A 423 13.27 -15.52 -17.22
C ILE A 423 14.22 -16.59 -17.74
N VAL A 424 13.80 -17.39 -18.73
CA VAL A 424 14.66 -18.42 -19.36
C VAL A 424 15.87 -17.76 -20.02
N VAL A 425 15.69 -16.68 -20.78
CA VAL A 425 16.80 -15.93 -21.39
C VAL A 425 17.74 -15.37 -20.32
N MET A 426 17.20 -14.75 -19.28
CA MET A 426 17.99 -14.24 -18.15
C MET A 426 18.77 -15.35 -17.46
N PHE A 427 18.19 -16.54 -17.31
CA PHE A 427 18.85 -17.70 -16.73
C PHE A 427 20.02 -18.20 -17.57
N ILE A 428 19.84 -18.30 -18.89
CA ILE A 428 20.90 -18.73 -19.84
C ILE A 428 22.06 -17.74 -19.85
N VAL A 429 21.76 -16.44 -19.88
CA VAL A 429 22.76 -15.38 -20.01
C VAL A 429 23.45 -15.08 -18.66
N ARG A 430 22.89 -15.53 -17.52
CA ARG A 430 23.45 -15.28 -16.19
C ARG A 430 24.90 -15.74 -16.07
N LYS A 431 25.25 -16.96 -16.54
CA LYS A 431 26.63 -17.48 -16.47
C LYS A 431 27.63 -16.62 -17.25
N PRO A 432 27.45 -16.32 -18.54
CA PRO A 432 28.36 -15.45 -19.28
C PRO A 432 28.42 -14.03 -18.74
N ILE A 433 27.32 -13.47 -18.22
CA ILE A 433 27.36 -12.13 -17.61
C ILE A 433 28.12 -12.17 -16.27
N ASN A 434 27.98 -13.24 -15.48
CA ASN A 434 28.70 -13.39 -14.21
C ASN A 434 30.23 -13.58 -14.42
N SER A 435 30.68 -14.01 -15.59
CA SER A 435 32.10 -14.03 -15.91
C SER A 435 32.68 -12.65 -16.28
N LEU A 436 31.81 -11.71 -16.69
CA LEU A 436 32.18 -10.33 -17.00
C LEU A 436 32.04 -9.37 -15.82
N PHE A 437 31.01 -9.58 -15.01
CA PHE A 437 30.67 -8.75 -13.88
C PHE A 437 30.34 -9.65 -12.66
N ASP A 438 30.90 -9.35 -11.50
CA ASP A 438 30.48 -10.03 -10.26
C ASP A 438 28.97 -9.86 -10.04
N GLU A 439 28.30 -10.94 -9.61
CA GLU A 439 26.85 -10.99 -9.35
C GLU A 439 26.37 -9.87 -8.41
N PHE A 440 27.22 -9.41 -7.51
CA PHE A 440 26.90 -8.35 -6.53
C PHE A 440 27.43 -6.98 -6.94
N THR A 441 27.41 -6.68 -8.25
CA THR A 441 27.73 -5.34 -8.79
C THR A 441 26.52 -4.69 -9.43
N PHE A 442 26.46 -3.35 -9.38
CA PHE A 442 25.40 -2.61 -10.09
C PHE A 442 25.44 -2.84 -11.61
N SER A 443 26.64 -3.06 -12.19
CA SER A 443 26.80 -3.38 -13.60
C SER A 443 26.10 -4.69 -13.96
N PHE A 444 26.25 -5.75 -13.16
CA PHE A 444 25.52 -7.00 -13.33
C PHE A 444 24.01 -6.79 -13.24
N LEU A 445 23.54 -6.12 -12.20
CA LEU A 445 22.10 -5.88 -11.98
C LEU A 445 21.47 -5.09 -13.14
N LEU A 446 22.12 -4.01 -13.58
CA LEU A 446 21.65 -3.18 -14.69
C LEU A 446 21.66 -3.94 -16.01
N THR A 447 22.74 -4.67 -16.30
CA THR A 447 22.84 -5.47 -17.55
C THR A 447 21.77 -6.55 -17.59
N MET A 448 21.58 -7.30 -16.51
CA MET A 448 20.53 -8.33 -16.43
C MET A 448 19.12 -7.75 -16.53
N THR A 449 18.87 -6.60 -15.88
CA THR A 449 17.59 -5.90 -15.98
C THR A 449 17.34 -5.41 -17.41
N PHE A 450 18.36 -4.86 -18.08
CA PHE A 450 18.27 -4.41 -19.45
C PHE A 450 17.99 -5.57 -20.42
N ILE A 451 18.69 -6.71 -20.27
CA ILE A 451 18.45 -7.91 -21.08
C ILE A 451 17.02 -8.43 -20.88
N GLY A 452 16.56 -8.49 -19.63
CA GLY A 452 15.18 -8.90 -19.34
C GLY A 452 14.15 -7.96 -19.97
N ALA A 453 14.32 -6.65 -19.79
CA ALA A 453 13.42 -5.65 -20.35
C ALA A 453 13.39 -5.67 -21.89
N THR A 454 14.55 -5.74 -22.54
CA THR A 454 14.65 -5.79 -24.01
C THR A 454 14.05 -7.08 -24.57
N THR A 455 14.32 -8.23 -23.94
CA THR A 455 13.73 -9.52 -24.34
C THR A 455 12.20 -9.44 -24.26
N TYR A 456 11.66 -8.97 -23.14
CA TYR A 456 10.21 -8.84 -22.97
C TYR A 456 9.59 -7.89 -23.97
N PHE A 457 10.23 -6.74 -24.24
CA PHE A 457 9.75 -5.74 -25.18
C PHE A 457 9.78 -6.25 -26.64
N ILE A 458 10.84 -6.94 -27.05
CA ILE A 458 10.93 -7.58 -28.38
C ILE A 458 9.80 -8.61 -28.54
N LEU A 459 9.60 -9.48 -27.53
CA LEU A 459 8.52 -10.45 -27.58
C LEU A 459 7.13 -9.79 -27.64
N ALA A 460 6.95 -8.66 -26.96
CA ALA A 460 5.70 -7.90 -27.02
C ALA A 460 5.42 -7.35 -28.43
N ILE A 461 6.43 -6.85 -29.13
CA ILE A 461 6.30 -6.40 -30.53
C ILE A 461 5.95 -7.56 -31.46
N VAL A 462 6.60 -8.72 -31.26
CA VAL A 462 6.41 -9.90 -32.14
C VAL A 462 5.06 -10.55 -31.89
N LEU A 463 4.67 -10.76 -30.63
CA LEU A 463 3.51 -11.59 -30.27
C LEU A 463 2.20 -10.78 -30.11
N LEU A 464 2.29 -9.48 -29.78
CA LEU A 464 1.11 -8.68 -29.48
C LEU A 464 0.77 -7.70 -30.60
N LYS A 465 -0.22 -8.05 -31.43
CA LYS A 465 -0.72 -7.18 -32.51
C LYS A 465 -1.02 -5.74 -32.07
N PRO A 466 -1.67 -5.47 -30.91
CA PRO A 466 -1.94 -4.10 -30.46
C PRO A 466 -0.67 -3.29 -30.21
N VAL A 467 0.37 -3.90 -29.62
CA VAL A 467 1.65 -3.24 -29.33
C VAL A 467 2.36 -2.91 -30.63
N ARG A 468 2.40 -3.86 -31.56
CA ARG A 468 2.97 -3.66 -32.87
C ARG A 468 2.27 -2.55 -33.65
N ALA A 469 0.94 -2.53 -33.69
CA ALA A 469 0.17 -1.50 -34.35
C ALA A 469 0.40 -0.10 -33.71
N PHE A 470 0.50 -0.02 -32.39
CA PHE A 470 0.80 1.23 -31.70
C PHE A 470 2.16 1.81 -32.06
N ILE A 471 3.19 0.97 -32.19
CA ILE A 471 4.56 1.38 -32.57
C ILE A 471 4.58 1.80 -34.04
N LEU A 472 4.01 1.00 -34.93
CA LEU A 472 3.99 1.30 -36.36
C LEU A 472 3.22 2.57 -36.71
N ASN A 473 2.13 2.85 -36.00
CA ASN A 473 1.33 4.08 -36.22
C ASN A 473 1.97 5.35 -35.61
N LYS A 474 2.93 5.23 -34.67
CA LYS A 474 3.62 6.39 -34.07
C LYS A 474 5.04 6.63 -34.57
N VAL A 475 5.64 5.69 -35.29
CA VAL A 475 6.95 5.84 -35.91
C VAL A 475 6.76 5.93 -37.44
N PRO A 476 6.73 7.16 -38.01
CA PRO A 476 6.58 7.33 -39.46
C PRO A 476 7.85 7.01 -40.28
N PHE A 477 8.77 6.24 -39.75
CA PHE A 477 10.03 5.88 -40.37
C PHE A 477 10.30 4.37 -40.28
N ILE A 478 9.53 3.55 -40.98
CA ILE A 478 9.95 2.28 -41.58
C ILE A 478 8.83 1.92 -42.58
N GLY A 479 8.89 2.53 -43.74
CA GLY A 479 8.19 2.15 -44.95
C GLY A 479 9.25 1.94 -46.03
#